data_e5b6d97cb78d9a13e6659572ffdf323a
#
_entry.id   e5b6d97cb78d9a13e6659572ffdf323a
#
_cell.length_a   1.000
_cell.length_b   1.000
_cell.length_c   1.000
_cell.angle_alpha   90.00
_cell.angle_beta   90.00
_cell.angle_gamma   90.00
#
_symmetry.space_group_name_H-M   'P 1'
#
loop_
_entity.id
_entity.type
_entity.pdbx_description
1 polymer ?
#
loop_
_entity_poly.entity_id
_entity_poly.type
_entity_poly.pdbx_seq_one_letter_code
_entity_poly.pdbx_strand_id
1 'polypeptide(L)'
;VTPVGLLIVSHSARLAEGVVEVAAQMAAGVPLVAAGGTDDGGVGTSFEKVMDGIGAADTGEGVVVLTDLGSAVMTAESVLEFLEPDQRSKVRIADAALVEGAVAAAVASKAGAGLDGVARAAEEAVRGAEAEEAPELAEPTESAVLTLKNPLGLHARPAAVLAGRLSAFDAAVTVNGVDGQSVMALMALGAGQGEQLVVETSGPEAAEALAFVREQVEAGFGEH
;
A
#
# COMPACT_ATOMS: atom_id res chain seq x y z
N VAL A 1 -5.02 2.13 -17.56
CA VAL A 1 -6.14 1.97 -16.61
C VAL A 1 -6.12 3.15 -15.67
N THR A 2 -7.27 3.80 -15.46
CA THR A 2 -7.40 4.91 -14.53
C THR A 2 -7.34 4.31 -13.11
N PRO A 3 -6.52 4.84 -12.19
CA PRO A 3 -6.41 4.30 -10.84
C PRO A 3 -7.62 4.68 -9.96
N VAL A 4 -7.98 3.85 -9.00
CA VAL A 4 -8.90 4.15 -7.91
C VAL A 4 -8.27 5.22 -7.01
N GLY A 5 -9.01 6.26 -6.65
CA GLY A 5 -8.52 7.31 -5.77
C GLY A 5 -8.56 6.92 -4.28
N LEU A 6 -7.74 7.58 -3.47
CA LEU A 6 -7.74 7.41 -2.01
C LEU A 6 -7.99 8.73 -1.32
N LEU A 7 -8.85 8.71 -0.31
CA LEU A 7 -9.10 9.84 0.57
C LEU A 7 -8.67 9.50 1.99
N ILE A 8 -7.75 10.27 2.54
CA ILE A 8 -7.23 10.11 3.89
C ILE A 8 -7.93 11.10 4.82
N VAL A 9 -8.81 10.58 5.67
CA VAL A 9 -9.58 11.38 6.63
C VAL A 9 -8.96 11.27 8.03
N SER A 10 -8.58 12.40 8.60
CA SER A 10 -7.93 12.42 9.92
C SER A 10 -8.37 13.63 10.73
N HIS A 11 -8.33 13.51 12.06
CA HIS A 11 -8.50 14.63 12.98
C HIS A 11 -7.38 15.67 12.87
N SER A 12 -6.25 15.31 12.29
CA SER A 12 -5.10 16.21 12.09
C SER A 12 -4.82 16.39 10.62
N ALA A 13 -4.82 17.65 10.16
CA ALA A 13 -4.42 17.98 8.78
C ALA A 13 -3.01 17.45 8.46
N ARG A 14 -2.07 17.65 9.39
CA ARG A 14 -0.67 17.20 9.21
C ARG A 14 -0.56 15.67 9.15
N LEU A 15 -1.39 14.93 9.90
CA LEU A 15 -1.38 13.48 9.83
C LEU A 15 -1.90 13.00 8.47
N ALA A 16 -3.02 13.54 8.00
CA ALA A 16 -3.56 13.21 6.69
C ALA A 16 -2.57 13.51 5.56
N GLU A 17 -1.96 14.70 5.58
CA GLU A 17 -0.95 15.11 4.61
C GLU A 17 0.30 14.20 4.66
N GLY A 18 0.77 13.84 5.85
CA GLY A 18 1.91 12.93 6.03
C GLY A 18 1.64 11.51 5.49
N VAL A 19 0.44 10.98 5.72
CA VAL A 19 0.04 9.69 5.16
C VAL A 19 -0.01 9.75 3.64
N VAL A 20 -0.58 10.81 3.06
CA VAL A 20 -0.57 11.04 1.60
C VAL A 20 0.85 11.11 1.06
N GLU A 21 1.75 11.84 1.75
CA GLU A 21 3.16 11.94 1.35
C GLU A 21 3.84 10.56 1.30
N VAL A 22 3.67 9.74 2.33
CA VAL A 22 4.24 8.40 2.39
C VAL A 22 3.65 7.50 1.29
N ALA A 23 2.33 7.44 1.14
CA ALA A 23 1.66 6.62 0.13
C ALA A 23 2.06 7.04 -1.31
N ALA A 24 2.22 8.35 -1.57
CA ALA A 24 2.63 8.86 -2.87
C ALA A 24 4.02 8.40 -3.30
N GLN A 25 4.94 8.15 -2.35
CA GLN A 25 6.28 7.61 -2.66
C GLN A 25 6.20 6.20 -3.27
N MET A 26 5.20 5.40 -2.85
CA MET A 26 5.02 4.02 -3.31
C MET A 26 4.20 3.95 -4.59
N ALA A 27 3.27 4.88 -4.76
CA ALA A 27 2.24 4.82 -5.80
C ALA A 27 2.12 6.13 -6.60
N ALA A 28 3.22 6.58 -7.19
CA ALA A 28 3.21 7.77 -8.04
C ALA A 28 2.14 7.66 -9.14
N GLY A 29 1.29 8.70 -9.25
CA GLY A 29 0.21 8.78 -10.24
C GLY A 29 -1.16 8.29 -9.75
N VAL A 30 -1.27 7.74 -8.53
CA VAL A 30 -2.55 7.47 -7.88
C VAL A 30 -3.09 8.77 -7.29
N PRO A 31 -4.37 9.11 -7.47
CA PRO A 31 -4.99 10.26 -6.80
C PRO A 31 -5.07 10.03 -5.29
N LEU A 32 -4.33 10.82 -4.52
CA LEU A 32 -4.25 10.75 -3.07
C LEU A 32 -4.64 12.12 -2.51
N VAL A 33 -5.71 12.17 -1.73
CA VAL A 33 -6.26 13.41 -1.19
C VAL A 33 -6.29 13.35 0.34
N ALA A 34 -5.86 14.44 0.99
CA ALA A 34 -5.92 14.59 2.44
C ALA A 34 -7.15 15.43 2.84
N ALA A 35 -7.96 14.91 3.76
CA ALA A 35 -9.08 15.59 4.40
C ALA A 35 -8.90 15.56 5.92
N GLY A 36 -7.99 16.38 6.43
CA GLY A 36 -7.64 16.42 7.84
C GLY A 36 -7.97 17.74 8.52
N GLY A 37 -8.28 17.67 9.82
CA GLY A 37 -8.60 18.83 10.65
C GLY A 37 -9.96 19.44 10.38
N THR A 38 -10.36 20.38 11.24
CA THR A 38 -11.57 21.20 11.07
C THR A 38 -11.38 22.31 10.02
N ASP A 39 -12.45 23.01 9.62
CA ASP A 39 -12.42 24.06 8.59
C ASP A 39 -11.60 25.26 9.04
N ASP A 40 -11.55 25.55 10.34
CA ASP A 40 -10.73 26.60 10.95
C ASP A 40 -9.29 26.17 11.25
N GLY A 41 -8.88 24.95 10.83
CA GLY A 41 -7.52 24.43 10.98
C GLY A 41 -7.23 23.79 12.34
N GLY A 42 -8.25 23.55 13.17
CA GLY A 42 -8.14 22.85 14.44
C GLY A 42 -8.07 21.33 14.30
N VAL A 43 -8.02 20.64 15.44
CA VAL A 43 -8.13 19.18 15.54
C VAL A 43 -9.59 18.75 15.50
N GLY A 44 -9.94 17.84 14.60
CA GLY A 44 -11.29 17.33 14.37
C GLY A 44 -11.49 16.94 12.92
N THR A 45 -12.72 16.65 12.52
CA THR A 45 -13.07 16.30 11.15
C THR A 45 -14.01 17.35 10.55
N SER A 46 -13.98 17.52 9.25
CA SER A 46 -14.83 18.44 8.50
C SER A 46 -15.65 17.67 7.47
N PHE A 47 -16.97 17.85 7.52
CA PHE A 47 -17.89 17.29 6.53
C PHE A 47 -17.56 17.81 5.12
N GLU A 48 -17.32 19.14 4.99
CA GLU A 48 -17.01 19.77 3.71
C GLU A 48 -15.70 19.23 3.10
N LYS A 49 -14.65 19.12 3.90
CA LYS A 49 -13.36 18.57 3.41
C LYS A 49 -13.47 17.13 2.94
N VAL A 50 -14.29 16.31 3.62
CA VAL A 50 -14.52 14.92 3.21
C VAL A 50 -15.31 14.87 1.92
N MET A 51 -16.37 15.68 1.80
CA MET A 51 -17.20 15.78 0.60
C MET A 51 -16.37 16.22 -0.62
N ASP A 52 -15.62 17.30 -0.49
CA ASP A 52 -14.75 17.83 -1.54
C ASP A 52 -13.63 16.84 -1.89
N GLY A 53 -13.09 16.18 -0.85
CA GLY A 53 -12.04 15.19 -1.00
C GLY A 53 -12.45 13.96 -1.81
N ILE A 54 -13.69 13.47 -1.62
CA ILE A 54 -14.26 12.39 -2.44
C ILE A 54 -14.31 12.84 -3.91
N GLY A 55 -14.83 14.04 -4.17
CA GLY A 55 -14.91 14.57 -5.53
C GLY A 55 -13.54 14.76 -6.18
N ALA A 56 -12.53 15.20 -5.40
CA ALA A 56 -11.17 15.42 -5.89
C ALA A 56 -10.40 14.11 -6.14
N ALA A 57 -10.69 13.06 -5.38
CA ALA A 57 -10.05 11.76 -5.52
C ALA A 57 -10.69 10.90 -6.64
N ASP A 58 -11.97 11.12 -6.96
CA ASP A 58 -12.68 10.29 -7.95
C ASP A 58 -12.25 10.63 -9.38
N THR A 59 -11.62 9.67 -10.02
CA THR A 59 -11.23 9.73 -11.44
C THR A 59 -12.14 8.91 -12.35
N GLY A 60 -13.28 8.43 -11.81
CA GLY A 60 -14.25 7.58 -12.49
C GLY A 60 -14.26 6.12 -12.03
N GLU A 61 -13.15 5.63 -11.45
CA GLU A 61 -13.01 4.26 -10.93
C GLU A 61 -13.39 4.13 -9.43
N GLY A 62 -13.75 5.25 -8.80
CA GLY A 62 -14.18 5.32 -7.41
C GLY A 62 -13.09 5.70 -6.43
N VAL A 63 -13.47 5.76 -5.15
CA VAL A 63 -12.63 6.25 -4.05
C VAL A 63 -12.68 5.30 -2.85
N VAL A 64 -11.52 4.95 -2.31
CA VAL A 64 -11.40 4.30 -0.99
C VAL A 64 -11.05 5.35 0.05
N VAL A 65 -11.86 5.41 1.10
CA VAL A 65 -11.70 6.32 2.24
C VAL A 65 -11.04 5.56 3.38
N LEU A 66 -9.95 6.10 3.91
CA LEU A 66 -9.29 5.59 5.11
C LEU A 66 -9.37 6.63 6.22
N THR A 67 -9.55 6.17 7.46
CA THR A 67 -9.84 7.03 8.62
C THR A 67 -8.92 6.70 9.80
N ASP A 68 -8.63 7.70 10.66
CA ASP A 68 -7.81 7.49 11.85
C ASP A 68 -8.59 6.98 13.07
N LEU A 69 -9.75 7.57 13.36
CA LEU A 69 -10.54 7.27 14.55
C LEU A 69 -12.02 7.12 14.20
N GLY A 70 -12.80 6.47 15.09
CA GLY A 70 -14.22 6.19 14.83
C GLY A 70 -15.09 7.39 14.50
N SER A 71 -14.80 8.59 15.05
CA SER A 71 -15.51 9.81 14.68
C SER A 71 -15.22 10.29 13.25
N ALA A 72 -14.06 9.96 12.69
CA ALA A 72 -13.78 10.18 11.26
C ALA A 72 -14.59 9.24 10.37
N VAL A 73 -14.78 7.98 10.81
CA VAL A 73 -15.70 7.04 10.14
C VAL A 73 -17.12 7.62 10.10
N MET A 74 -17.63 8.08 11.26
CA MET A 74 -18.97 8.67 11.33
C MET A 74 -19.13 9.90 10.43
N THR A 75 -18.09 10.73 10.31
CA THR A 75 -18.12 11.88 9.38
C THR A 75 -18.17 11.40 7.93
N ALA A 76 -17.35 10.42 7.56
CA ALA A 76 -17.34 9.85 6.22
C ALA A 76 -18.68 9.17 5.88
N GLU A 77 -19.25 8.38 6.79
CA GLU A 77 -20.58 7.77 6.65
C GLU A 77 -21.67 8.82 6.44
N SER A 78 -21.63 9.90 7.25
CA SER A 78 -22.57 11.02 7.10
C SER A 78 -22.48 11.67 5.73
N VAL A 79 -21.27 11.86 5.20
CA VAL A 79 -21.06 12.37 3.84
C VAL A 79 -21.66 11.45 2.79
N LEU A 80 -21.48 10.13 2.94
CA LEU A 80 -22.05 9.15 1.99
C LEU A 80 -23.58 9.24 1.90
N GLU A 81 -24.27 9.63 2.97
CA GLU A 81 -25.72 9.79 2.95
C GLU A 81 -26.17 10.96 2.08
N PHE A 82 -25.31 11.95 1.84
CA PHE A 82 -25.59 13.12 1.01
C PHE A 82 -25.14 12.96 -0.44
N LEU A 83 -24.39 11.91 -0.77
CA LEU A 83 -24.00 11.62 -2.14
C LEU A 83 -25.16 11.05 -2.95
N GLU A 84 -25.21 11.41 -4.22
CA GLU A 84 -26.13 10.77 -5.17
C GLU A 84 -25.85 9.24 -5.26
N PRO A 85 -26.90 8.42 -5.51
CA PRO A 85 -26.74 6.95 -5.50
C PRO A 85 -25.60 6.43 -6.37
N ASP A 86 -25.39 7.02 -7.54
CA ASP A 86 -24.31 6.61 -8.46
C ASP A 86 -22.91 6.92 -7.90
N GLN A 87 -22.74 8.07 -7.24
CA GLN A 87 -21.50 8.44 -6.57
C GLN A 87 -21.26 7.55 -5.34
N ARG A 88 -22.29 7.38 -4.51
CA ARG A 88 -22.22 6.55 -3.30
C ARG A 88 -21.79 5.11 -3.62
N SER A 89 -22.25 4.54 -4.74
CA SER A 89 -21.90 3.20 -5.17
C SER A 89 -20.40 3.03 -5.46
N LYS A 90 -19.70 4.12 -5.73
CA LYS A 90 -18.26 4.17 -6.07
C LYS A 90 -17.38 4.57 -4.88
N VAL A 91 -17.90 4.64 -3.68
CA VAL A 91 -17.09 4.95 -2.49
C VAL A 91 -17.07 3.75 -1.54
N ARG A 92 -15.91 3.42 -0.99
CA ARG A 92 -15.74 2.43 0.07
C ARG A 92 -15.01 3.08 1.24
N ILE A 93 -15.52 2.87 2.46
CA ILE A 93 -14.79 3.19 3.69
C ILE A 93 -14.12 1.88 4.12
N ALA A 94 -12.80 1.86 4.17
CA ALA A 94 -12.03 0.68 4.58
C ALA A 94 -11.80 0.70 6.09
N ASP A 95 -12.07 -0.43 6.76
CA ASP A 95 -11.71 -0.66 8.17
C ASP A 95 -10.26 -1.14 8.23
N ALA A 96 -9.34 -0.20 8.24
CA ALA A 96 -7.91 -0.45 8.08
C ALA A 96 -7.05 0.43 9.00
N ALA A 97 -5.86 -0.04 9.33
CA ALA A 97 -4.84 0.83 9.91
C ALA A 97 -4.47 1.94 8.93
N LEU A 98 -4.50 3.21 9.40
CA LEU A 98 -4.49 4.37 8.52
C LEU A 98 -3.24 4.43 7.62
N VAL A 99 -2.06 4.21 8.17
CA VAL A 99 -0.79 4.36 7.43
C VAL A 99 -0.54 3.15 6.55
N GLU A 100 -0.57 1.97 7.14
CA GLU A 100 -0.33 0.68 6.47
C GLU A 100 -1.39 0.44 5.39
N GLY A 101 -2.66 0.69 5.72
CA GLY A 101 -3.78 0.56 4.79
C GLY A 101 -3.68 1.54 3.62
N ALA A 102 -3.26 2.79 3.85
CA ALA A 102 -3.07 3.76 2.79
C ALA A 102 -1.96 3.35 1.82
N VAL A 103 -0.85 2.82 2.33
CA VAL A 103 0.26 2.33 1.50
C VAL A 103 -0.18 1.12 0.67
N ALA A 104 -0.81 0.12 1.29
CA ALA A 104 -1.28 -1.08 0.60
C ALA A 104 -2.34 -0.76 -0.47
N ALA A 105 -3.33 0.07 -0.12
CA ALA A 105 -4.35 0.53 -1.06
C ALA A 105 -3.75 1.29 -2.25
N ALA A 106 -2.79 2.18 -2.00
CA ALA A 106 -2.13 2.94 -3.06
C ALA A 106 -1.35 2.04 -4.01
N VAL A 107 -0.62 1.04 -3.49
CA VAL A 107 0.09 0.05 -4.31
C VAL A 107 -0.88 -0.79 -5.12
N ALA A 108 -1.97 -1.29 -4.53
CA ALA A 108 -2.99 -2.04 -5.22
C ALA A 108 -3.68 -1.22 -6.33
N SER A 109 -4.02 0.05 -6.06
CA SER A 109 -4.57 0.96 -7.06
C SER A 109 -3.62 1.18 -8.22
N LYS A 110 -2.34 1.43 -7.95
CA LYS A 110 -1.30 1.57 -8.98
C LYS A 110 -1.14 0.30 -9.82
N ALA A 111 -1.30 -0.87 -9.23
CA ALA A 111 -1.25 -2.15 -9.93
C ALA A 111 -2.51 -2.40 -10.80
N GLY A 112 -3.53 -1.55 -10.71
CA GLY A 112 -4.75 -1.64 -11.51
C GLY A 112 -5.87 -2.44 -10.86
N ALA A 113 -5.82 -2.67 -9.55
CA ALA A 113 -6.92 -3.27 -8.81
C ALA A 113 -8.16 -2.38 -8.87
N GLY A 114 -9.34 -3.00 -9.00
CA GLY A 114 -10.62 -2.29 -8.92
C GLY A 114 -10.97 -1.89 -7.48
N LEU A 115 -12.04 -1.09 -7.33
CA LEU A 115 -12.47 -0.47 -6.06
C LEU A 115 -12.48 -1.44 -4.87
N ASP A 116 -13.15 -2.59 -5.00
CA ASP A 116 -13.25 -3.57 -3.92
C ASP A 116 -11.90 -4.26 -3.64
N GLY A 117 -11.03 -4.41 -4.65
CA GLY A 117 -9.68 -4.94 -4.49
C GLY A 117 -8.76 -3.98 -3.73
N VAL A 118 -8.88 -2.69 -4.01
CA VAL A 118 -8.12 -1.63 -3.31
C VAL A 118 -8.57 -1.51 -1.85
N ALA A 119 -9.88 -1.55 -1.58
CA ALA A 119 -10.42 -1.53 -0.22
C ALA A 119 -9.93 -2.74 0.59
N ARG A 120 -10.00 -3.93 0.00
CA ARG A 120 -9.52 -5.16 0.64
C ARG A 120 -8.02 -5.12 0.93
N ALA A 121 -7.21 -4.62 0.00
CA ALA A 121 -5.77 -4.46 0.23
C ALA A 121 -5.47 -3.56 1.44
N ALA A 122 -6.26 -2.50 1.64
CA ALA A 122 -6.17 -1.66 2.83
C ALA A 122 -6.49 -2.43 4.11
N GLU A 123 -7.61 -3.17 4.13
CA GLU A 123 -8.12 -3.90 5.29
C GLU A 123 -7.22 -5.07 5.71
N GLU A 124 -6.55 -5.68 4.75
CA GLU A 124 -5.63 -6.80 4.96
C GLU A 124 -4.21 -6.35 5.31
N ALA A 125 -3.88 -5.06 5.18
CA ALA A 125 -2.51 -4.55 5.33
C ALA A 125 -1.83 -4.93 6.64
N VAL A 126 -2.54 -4.94 7.78
CA VAL A 126 -2.00 -5.35 9.09
C VAL A 126 -2.12 -6.84 9.31
N ARG A 127 -3.20 -7.46 8.81
CA ARG A 127 -3.38 -8.91 8.91
C ARG A 127 -2.32 -9.66 8.12
N GLY A 128 -1.91 -9.11 6.96
CA GLY A 128 -0.83 -9.67 6.15
C GLY A 128 0.51 -9.66 6.87
N ALA A 129 0.81 -8.62 7.65
CA ALA A 129 2.04 -8.56 8.46
C ALA A 129 2.07 -9.57 9.63
N GLU A 130 0.89 -9.99 10.12
CA GLU A 130 0.76 -10.94 11.24
C GLU A 130 0.40 -12.37 10.79
N ALA A 131 -0.15 -12.57 9.59
CA ALA A 131 -0.82 -13.80 9.18
C ALA A 131 -0.47 -14.33 7.77
N GLU A 132 0.31 -13.62 6.96
CA GLU A 132 0.82 -14.25 5.74
C GLU A 132 1.94 -15.22 6.14
N GLU A 133 1.54 -16.46 6.46
CA GLU A 133 2.45 -17.59 6.28
C GLU A 133 3.01 -17.46 4.86
N ALA A 134 4.34 -17.38 4.77
CA ALA A 134 5.00 -17.37 3.49
C ALA A 134 4.41 -18.48 2.60
N PRO A 135 4.21 -18.25 1.31
CA PRO A 135 3.68 -19.28 0.43
C PRO A 135 4.49 -20.55 0.65
N GLU A 136 3.80 -21.65 0.95
CA GLU A 136 4.46 -22.95 1.15
C GLU A 136 5.16 -23.31 -0.17
N LEU A 137 6.47 -23.00 -0.22
CA LEU A 137 7.27 -23.38 -1.37
C LEU A 137 7.32 -24.90 -1.39
N ALA A 138 6.73 -25.50 -2.43
CA ALA A 138 6.98 -26.89 -2.72
C ALA A 138 8.44 -27.13 -2.81
N GLU A 139 9.40 -27.46 -2.63
CA GLU A 139 10.85 -27.33 -2.72
C GLU A 139 11.30 -26.11 -3.54
N PRO A 140 12.13 -25.19 -2.98
CA PRO A 140 12.60 -24.01 -3.72
C PRO A 140 13.39 -24.48 -4.95
N THR A 141 12.97 -24.00 -6.13
CA THR A 141 13.63 -24.34 -7.39
C THR A 141 14.93 -23.54 -7.55
N GLU A 142 14.94 -22.31 -7.00
CA GLU A 142 16.08 -21.41 -7.02
C GLU A 142 16.22 -20.69 -5.67
N SER A 143 17.45 -20.39 -5.26
CA SER A 143 17.72 -19.62 -4.05
C SER A 143 18.97 -18.76 -4.15
N ALA A 144 19.01 -17.65 -3.41
CA ALA A 144 20.19 -16.81 -3.27
C ALA A 144 20.24 -16.11 -1.91
N VAL A 145 21.46 -15.81 -1.46
CA VAL A 145 21.70 -14.90 -0.33
C VAL A 145 22.26 -13.60 -0.90
N LEU A 146 21.54 -12.50 -0.69
CA LEU A 146 21.87 -11.18 -1.24
C LEU A 146 22.11 -10.21 -0.08
N THR A 147 23.07 -9.29 -0.23
CA THR A 147 23.38 -8.30 0.80
C THR A 147 22.86 -6.94 0.39
N LEU A 148 22.03 -6.32 1.26
CA LEU A 148 21.48 -4.98 1.04
C LEU A 148 22.57 -3.92 0.98
N LYS A 149 22.59 -3.12 -0.09
CA LYS A 149 23.61 -2.08 -0.33
C LYS A 149 23.11 -0.67 -0.04
N ASN A 150 21.81 -0.44 -0.15
CA ASN A 150 21.22 0.88 0.03
C ASN A 150 21.23 1.33 1.49
N PRO A 151 21.41 2.64 1.77
CA PRO A 151 21.62 3.18 3.13
C PRO A 151 20.51 2.89 4.11
N LEU A 152 19.26 2.88 3.66
CA LEU A 152 18.07 2.68 4.51
C LEU A 152 17.58 1.24 4.53
N GLY A 153 18.26 0.32 3.82
CA GLY A 153 17.85 -1.08 3.78
C GLY A 153 16.50 -1.32 3.09
N LEU A 154 15.81 -2.37 3.50
CA LEU A 154 14.52 -2.79 2.91
C LEU A 154 13.34 -1.99 3.51
N HIS A 155 13.35 -0.67 3.30
CA HIS A 155 12.26 0.20 3.70
C HIS A 155 11.12 0.18 2.65
N ALA A 156 10.08 1.00 2.86
CA ALA A 156 8.85 0.97 2.09
C ALA A 156 9.03 1.07 0.56
N ARG A 157 9.95 1.89 0.06
CA ARG A 157 10.17 2.05 -1.39
C ARG A 157 10.80 0.81 -2.03
N PRO A 158 11.93 0.24 -1.56
CA PRO A 158 12.44 -1.05 -2.01
C PRO A 158 11.41 -2.18 -1.90
N ALA A 159 10.69 -2.27 -0.77
CA ALA A 159 9.65 -3.28 -0.57
C ALA A 159 8.54 -3.17 -1.64
N ALA A 160 8.07 -1.95 -1.93
CA ALA A 160 7.06 -1.74 -2.97
C ALA A 160 7.57 -2.06 -4.38
N VAL A 161 8.85 -1.78 -4.68
CA VAL A 161 9.48 -2.14 -5.96
C VAL A 161 9.53 -3.66 -6.13
N LEU A 162 9.96 -4.38 -5.08
CA LEU A 162 10.01 -5.84 -5.11
C LEU A 162 8.61 -6.44 -5.26
N ALA A 163 7.72 -6.16 -4.31
CA ALA A 163 6.39 -6.76 -4.28
C ALA A 163 5.60 -6.47 -5.55
N GLY A 164 5.60 -5.21 -6.02
CA GLY A 164 4.87 -4.81 -7.20
C GLY A 164 5.34 -5.47 -8.51
N ARG A 165 6.61 -5.87 -8.60
CA ARG A 165 7.11 -6.58 -9.78
C ARG A 165 7.02 -8.10 -9.61
N LEU A 166 7.27 -8.60 -8.40
CA LEU A 166 7.21 -10.04 -8.11
C LEU A 166 5.80 -10.61 -8.31
N SER A 167 4.76 -9.83 -8.01
CA SER A 167 3.37 -10.24 -8.26
C SER A 167 3.01 -10.44 -9.74
N ALA A 168 3.86 -10.01 -10.67
CA ALA A 168 3.66 -10.20 -12.11
C ALA A 168 4.32 -11.47 -12.66
N PHE A 169 5.13 -12.18 -11.86
CA PHE A 169 5.73 -13.46 -12.25
C PHE A 169 4.84 -14.63 -11.83
N ASP A 170 4.80 -15.67 -12.66
CA ASP A 170 4.23 -16.97 -12.29
C ASP A 170 5.23 -17.74 -11.41
N ALA A 171 5.47 -17.22 -10.22
CA ALA A 171 6.40 -17.75 -9.23
C ALA A 171 5.96 -17.39 -7.81
N ALA A 172 6.13 -18.32 -6.88
CA ALA A 172 6.09 -18.03 -5.46
C ALA A 172 7.50 -17.58 -5.02
N VAL A 173 7.56 -16.50 -4.24
CA VAL A 173 8.82 -15.90 -3.80
C VAL A 173 8.78 -15.65 -2.30
N THR A 174 9.80 -16.11 -1.57
CA THR A 174 9.99 -15.74 -0.17
C THR A 174 11.29 -14.96 0.02
N VAL A 175 11.28 -14.04 0.97
CA VAL A 175 12.44 -13.26 1.39
C VAL A 175 12.57 -13.38 2.90
N ASN A 176 13.63 -13.99 3.40
CA ASN A 176 13.81 -14.33 4.83
C ASN A 176 12.56 -15.02 5.42
N GLY A 177 11.92 -15.89 4.62
CA GLY A 177 10.76 -16.65 5.06
C GLY A 177 9.43 -15.89 5.07
N VAL A 178 9.36 -14.64 4.59
CA VAL A 178 8.10 -13.91 4.40
C VAL A 178 7.74 -13.80 2.92
N ASP A 179 6.48 -13.53 2.60
CA ASP A 179 6.01 -13.37 1.22
C ASP A 179 6.71 -12.18 0.53
N GLY A 180 7.46 -12.46 -0.53
CA GLY A 180 8.14 -11.45 -1.36
C GLY A 180 7.20 -10.57 -2.18
N GLN A 181 5.93 -10.94 -2.30
CA GLN A 181 4.89 -10.18 -3.00
C GLN A 181 4.10 -9.25 -2.06
N SER A 182 4.35 -9.34 -0.74
CA SER A 182 3.72 -8.48 0.27
C SER A 182 4.65 -7.34 0.68
N VAL A 183 4.25 -6.09 0.38
CA VAL A 183 4.98 -4.89 0.80
C VAL A 183 5.13 -4.84 2.31
N MET A 184 4.06 -5.18 3.03
CA MET A 184 4.03 -5.10 4.49
C MET A 184 4.90 -6.16 5.14
N ALA A 185 4.86 -7.40 4.63
CA ALA A 185 5.71 -8.49 5.11
C ALA A 185 7.21 -8.17 4.91
N LEU A 186 7.57 -7.63 3.73
CA LEU A 186 8.94 -7.19 3.43
C LEU A 186 9.40 -6.05 4.35
N MET A 187 8.53 -5.07 4.61
CA MET A 187 8.84 -3.96 5.54
C MET A 187 9.00 -4.44 6.98
N ALA A 188 8.19 -5.41 7.41
CA ALA A 188 8.24 -5.98 8.76
C ALA A 188 9.57 -6.70 9.05
N LEU A 189 10.32 -7.12 8.03
CA LEU A 189 11.68 -7.67 8.21
C LEU A 189 12.64 -6.67 8.87
N GLY A 190 12.43 -5.37 8.68
CA GLY A 190 13.31 -4.33 9.25
C GLY A 190 14.77 -4.43 8.78
N ALA A 191 15.04 -5.12 7.68
CA ALA A 191 16.40 -5.42 7.22
C ALA A 191 17.15 -4.15 6.80
N GLY A 192 18.25 -3.86 7.49
CA GLY A 192 19.08 -2.67 7.29
C GLY A 192 20.19 -2.86 6.26
N GLN A 193 20.96 -1.78 6.02
CA GLN A 193 22.14 -1.84 5.14
C GLN A 193 23.14 -2.88 5.65
N GLY A 194 23.65 -3.70 4.73
CA GLY A 194 24.63 -4.76 5.04
C GLY A 194 24.00 -6.07 5.52
N GLU A 195 22.70 -6.11 5.81
CA GLU A 195 22.02 -7.34 6.16
C GLU A 195 21.76 -8.22 4.95
N GLN A 196 21.63 -9.52 5.21
CA GLN A 196 21.42 -10.53 4.20
C GLN A 196 19.94 -10.84 4.02
N LEU A 197 19.54 -10.92 2.76
CA LEU A 197 18.23 -11.44 2.35
C LEU A 197 18.42 -12.85 1.78
N VAL A 198 17.79 -13.82 2.39
CA VAL A 198 17.65 -15.18 1.85
C VAL A 198 16.41 -15.15 0.97
N VAL A 199 16.62 -15.25 -0.34
CA VAL A 199 15.54 -15.25 -1.34
C VAL A 199 15.39 -16.65 -1.87
N GLU A 200 14.17 -17.17 -1.82
CA GLU A 200 13.81 -18.49 -2.34
C GLU A 200 12.64 -18.34 -3.29
N THR A 201 12.70 -19.04 -4.43
CA THR A 201 11.68 -18.95 -5.46
C THR A 201 11.28 -20.33 -5.95
N SER A 202 10.00 -20.50 -6.32
CA SER A 202 9.48 -21.72 -6.96
C SER A 202 8.44 -21.36 -8.00
N GLY A 203 8.27 -22.21 -9.00
CA GLY A 203 7.30 -22.01 -10.08
C GLY A 203 7.96 -21.84 -11.46
N PRO A 204 7.14 -21.69 -12.52
CA PRO A 204 7.62 -21.61 -13.90
C PRO A 204 8.61 -20.48 -14.18
N GLU A 205 8.44 -19.32 -13.53
CA GLU A 205 9.27 -18.12 -13.69
C GLU A 205 10.18 -17.85 -12.48
N ALA A 206 10.53 -18.90 -11.71
CA ALA A 206 11.35 -18.78 -10.49
C ALA A 206 12.71 -18.14 -10.74
N ALA A 207 13.40 -18.54 -11.81
CA ALA A 207 14.71 -18.01 -12.16
C ALA A 207 14.67 -16.51 -12.53
N GLU A 208 13.67 -16.10 -13.27
CA GLU A 208 13.45 -14.71 -13.69
C GLU A 208 13.11 -13.82 -12.48
N ALA A 209 12.25 -14.32 -11.58
CA ALA A 209 11.91 -13.63 -10.33
C ALA A 209 13.15 -13.44 -9.44
N LEU A 210 13.97 -14.47 -9.25
CA LEU A 210 15.22 -14.38 -8.49
C LEU A 210 16.22 -13.42 -9.15
N ALA A 211 16.37 -13.48 -10.47
CA ALA A 211 17.26 -12.58 -11.22
C ALA A 211 16.85 -11.11 -11.02
N PHE A 212 15.54 -10.82 -11.05
CA PHE A 212 15.01 -9.48 -10.78
C PHE A 212 15.37 -9.01 -9.37
N VAL A 213 15.13 -9.82 -8.33
CA VAL A 213 15.49 -9.43 -6.95
C VAL A 213 16.98 -9.15 -6.83
N ARG A 214 17.81 -10.00 -7.41
CA ARG A 214 19.28 -9.82 -7.42
C ARG A 214 19.66 -8.49 -8.06
N GLU A 215 19.13 -8.17 -9.23
CA GLU A 215 19.40 -6.91 -9.94
C GLU A 215 19.04 -5.70 -9.06
N GLN A 216 17.87 -5.70 -8.42
CA GLN A 216 17.42 -4.59 -7.57
C GLN A 216 18.33 -4.41 -6.34
N VAL A 217 18.68 -5.50 -5.65
CA VAL A 217 19.57 -5.46 -4.48
C VAL A 217 20.98 -5.01 -4.88
N GLU A 218 21.51 -5.51 -5.98
CA GLU A 218 22.84 -5.12 -6.48
C GLU A 218 22.91 -3.66 -6.92
N ALA A 219 21.82 -3.14 -7.51
CA ALA A 219 21.68 -1.73 -7.88
C ALA A 219 21.37 -0.82 -6.68
N GLY A 220 21.22 -1.36 -5.45
CA GLY A 220 20.82 -0.59 -4.27
C GLY A 220 19.46 0.11 -4.44
N PHE A 221 18.55 -0.48 -5.22
CA PHE A 221 17.23 0.09 -5.55
C PHE A 221 17.29 1.49 -6.17
N GLY A 222 18.44 1.87 -6.76
CA GLY A 222 18.70 3.21 -7.29
C GLY A 222 18.90 4.28 -6.23
N GLU A 223 19.19 3.89 -4.99
CA GLU A 223 19.52 4.78 -3.87
C GLU A 223 21.05 4.80 -3.67
N HIS A 224 21.61 6.03 -3.60
CA HIS A 224 23.06 6.27 -3.46
C HIS A 224 23.37 7.17 -2.27
#